data_d2e8ae3630c95d144f3245220c0898a8
#
_entry.id   d2e8ae3630c95d144f3245220c0898a8
#
_cell.length_a   1.000
_cell.length_b   1.000
_cell.length_c   1.000
_cell.angle_alpha   90.00
_cell.angle_beta   90.00
_cell.angle_gamma   90.00
#
_symmetry.space_group_name_H-M   'P 1'
#
loop_
_entity.id
_entity.type
_entity.pdbx_description
1 polymer ?
#
loop_
_entity_poly.entity_id
_entity_poly.type
_entity_poly.pdbx_seq_one_letter_code
_entity_poly.pdbx_strand_id
1 'polypeptide(L)'
;RALTDKDPELGRSVREMDKQVDEYEMDIEKKCMRMMLKQQPVAKDFRELSCTLKMITDIERFGDQASDIGDIVYTFGGAPYIIKLTHITEMGKLAIKMVSQSVNSFIRNDEALADEVVALDDEMDKLFLTVKEELISLIRNDGSNGDQSIELMMIAKYLERIGDHAINVAEWTKYKETGIHTKY
;
A
#
# COMPACT_ATOMS: atom_id res chain seq x y z
N ARG A 1 -8.93 9.13 5.49
CA ARG A 1 -10.03 9.84 6.16
C ARG A 1 -9.93 9.70 7.67
N ALA A 2 -9.95 8.50 8.25
CA ALA A 2 -9.86 8.31 9.70
C ALA A 2 -8.77 9.18 10.34
N LEU A 3 -7.56 9.19 9.76
CA LEU A 3 -6.43 10.00 10.22
C LEU A 3 -6.70 11.51 10.10
N THR A 4 -7.20 11.99 8.96
CA THR A 4 -7.45 13.42 8.74
C THR A 4 -8.60 13.96 9.57
N ASP A 5 -9.63 13.15 9.73
CA ASP A 5 -10.87 13.52 10.43
C ASP A 5 -10.77 13.26 11.95
N LYS A 6 -9.66 12.62 12.38
CA LYS A 6 -9.42 12.19 13.78
C LYS A 6 -10.55 11.29 14.30
N ASP A 7 -11.01 10.38 13.44
CA ASP A 7 -12.13 9.49 13.74
C ASP A 7 -11.61 8.09 14.13
N PRO A 8 -11.55 7.76 15.44
CA PRO A 8 -11.04 6.48 15.90
C PRO A 8 -11.98 5.32 15.51
N GLU A 9 -13.29 5.52 15.45
CA GLU A 9 -14.23 4.47 15.08
C GLU A 9 -14.10 4.11 13.59
N LEU A 10 -13.90 5.11 12.74
CA LEU A 10 -13.57 4.86 11.34
C LEU A 10 -12.21 4.12 11.22
N GLY A 11 -11.21 4.50 12.04
CA GLY A 11 -9.93 3.78 12.12
C GLY A 11 -10.14 2.30 12.43
N ARG A 12 -10.92 2.00 13.47
CA ARG A 12 -11.24 0.63 13.87
C ARG A 12 -11.98 -0.16 12.80
N SER A 13 -12.86 0.49 12.02
CA SER A 13 -13.64 -0.17 10.99
C SER A 13 -12.79 -0.67 9.80
N VAL A 14 -11.58 -0.14 9.62
CA VAL A 14 -10.67 -0.56 8.53
C VAL A 14 -10.32 -2.05 8.64
N ARG A 15 -10.17 -2.56 9.86
CA ARG A 15 -9.90 -3.99 10.11
C ARG A 15 -11.01 -4.92 9.58
N GLU A 16 -12.27 -4.49 9.61
CA GLU A 16 -13.36 -5.27 9.04
C GLU A 16 -13.39 -5.19 7.50
N MET A 17 -12.91 -4.06 6.94
CA MET A 17 -12.74 -3.94 5.48
C MET A 17 -11.58 -4.82 4.99
N ASP A 18 -10.51 -4.90 5.76
CA ASP A 18 -9.34 -5.72 5.48
C ASP A 18 -9.70 -7.21 5.35
N LYS A 19 -10.50 -7.75 6.25
CA LYS A 19 -11.02 -9.12 6.15
C LYS A 19 -11.71 -9.44 4.81
N GLN A 20 -12.34 -8.43 4.19
CA GLN A 20 -12.95 -8.62 2.87
C GLN A 20 -11.87 -8.74 1.78
N VAL A 21 -10.74 -8.04 1.94
CA VAL A 21 -9.59 -8.17 1.02
C VAL A 21 -9.01 -9.58 1.13
N ASP A 22 -8.82 -10.10 2.35
CA ASP A 22 -8.36 -11.48 2.60
C ASP A 22 -9.28 -12.52 1.95
N GLU A 23 -10.60 -12.34 2.10
CA GLU A 23 -11.59 -13.23 1.49
C GLU A 23 -11.49 -13.22 -0.05
N TYR A 24 -11.28 -12.04 -0.66
CA TYR A 24 -11.06 -11.92 -2.10
C TYR A 24 -9.74 -12.56 -2.54
N GLU A 25 -8.65 -12.37 -1.80
CA GLU A 25 -7.37 -13.03 -2.07
C GLU A 25 -7.55 -14.54 -2.12
N MET A 26 -8.10 -15.14 -1.05
CA MET A 26 -8.34 -16.58 -0.97
C MET A 26 -9.24 -17.11 -2.11
N ASP A 27 -10.25 -16.33 -2.52
CA ASP A 27 -11.17 -16.76 -3.59
C ASP A 27 -10.48 -16.70 -4.97
N ILE A 28 -9.68 -15.67 -5.23
CA ILE A 28 -8.91 -15.55 -6.47
C ILE A 28 -7.84 -16.65 -6.52
N GLU A 29 -7.12 -16.90 -5.42
CA GLU A 29 -6.14 -17.98 -5.34
C GLU A 29 -6.77 -19.34 -5.70
N LYS A 30 -7.91 -19.68 -5.08
CA LYS A 30 -8.66 -20.92 -5.39
C LYS A 30 -9.06 -21.00 -6.87
N LYS A 31 -9.47 -19.89 -7.47
CA LYS A 31 -9.81 -19.83 -8.90
C LYS A 31 -8.60 -20.07 -9.77
N CYS A 32 -7.47 -19.39 -9.51
CA CYS A 32 -6.22 -19.59 -10.25
C CYS A 32 -5.73 -21.04 -10.17
N MET A 33 -5.69 -21.61 -8.96
CA MET A 33 -5.28 -23.01 -8.75
C MET A 33 -6.20 -23.99 -9.50
N ARG A 34 -7.52 -23.74 -9.48
CA ARG A 34 -8.49 -24.57 -10.24
C ARG A 34 -8.24 -24.49 -11.74
N MET A 35 -7.93 -23.30 -12.28
CA MET A 35 -7.63 -23.12 -13.70
C MET A 35 -6.35 -23.86 -14.09
N MET A 36 -5.28 -23.74 -13.28
CA MET A 36 -4.03 -24.45 -13.50
C MET A 36 -4.23 -25.98 -13.55
N LEU A 37 -5.02 -26.53 -12.62
CA LEU A 37 -5.27 -27.98 -12.52
C LEU A 37 -6.16 -28.51 -13.65
N LYS A 38 -7.20 -27.76 -14.06
CA LYS A 38 -8.21 -28.28 -14.99
C LYS A 38 -7.94 -27.97 -16.44
N GLN A 39 -7.30 -26.84 -16.75
CA GLN A 39 -7.18 -26.32 -18.10
C GLN A 39 -5.81 -26.54 -18.72
N GLN A 40 -4.82 -27.00 -17.95
CA GLN A 40 -3.44 -27.19 -18.41
C GLN A 40 -2.94 -25.99 -19.24
N PRO A 41 -2.91 -24.77 -18.65
CA PRO A 41 -2.64 -23.55 -19.37
C PRO A 41 -1.27 -23.59 -20.06
N VAL A 42 -1.19 -23.07 -21.28
CA VAL A 42 0.07 -22.94 -22.01
C VAL A 42 0.88 -21.75 -21.49
N ALA A 43 2.13 -21.64 -21.92
CA ALA A 43 3.13 -20.73 -21.36
C ALA A 43 2.64 -19.30 -21.03
N LYS A 44 1.88 -18.65 -21.92
CA LYS A 44 1.35 -17.31 -21.68
C LYS A 44 0.29 -17.29 -20.57
N ASP A 45 -0.68 -18.21 -20.67
CA ASP A 45 -1.78 -18.29 -19.68
C ASP A 45 -1.26 -18.69 -18.30
N PHE A 46 -0.29 -19.60 -18.25
CA PHE A 46 0.36 -20.00 -17.01
C PHE A 46 1.10 -18.84 -16.35
N ARG A 47 1.79 -18.01 -17.16
CA ARG A 47 2.48 -16.82 -16.66
C ARG A 47 1.48 -15.80 -16.11
N GLU A 48 0.36 -15.56 -16.80
CA GLU A 48 -0.68 -14.66 -16.32
C GLU A 48 -1.27 -15.11 -14.98
N LEU A 49 -1.60 -16.39 -14.84
CA LEU A 49 -2.08 -16.96 -13.56
C LEU A 49 -1.03 -16.83 -12.45
N SER A 50 0.25 -17.06 -12.78
CA SER A 50 1.35 -16.92 -11.82
C SER A 50 1.54 -15.48 -11.36
N CYS A 51 1.45 -14.52 -12.28
CA CYS A 51 1.49 -13.09 -11.96
C CYS A 51 0.29 -12.67 -11.11
N THR A 52 -0.91 -13.18 -11.43
CA THR A 52 -2.12 -12.91 -10.66
C THR A 52 -1.96 -13.38 -9.21
N LEU A 53 -1.41 -14.59 -8.98
CA LEU A 53 -1.15 -15.09 -7.62
C LEU A 53 -0.17 -14.20 -6.84
N LYS A 54 0.84 -13.64 -7.50
CA LYS A 54 1.77 -12.72 -6.86
C LYS A 54 1.12 -11.36 -6.57
N MET A 55 0.39 -10.82 -7.54
CA MET A 55 -0.29 -9.54 -7.41
C MET A 55 -1.32 -9.54 -6.27
N ILE A 56 -2.12 -10.61 -6.11
CA ILE A 56 -3.14 -10.65 -5.06
C ILE A 56 -2.53 -10.61 -3.66
N THR A 57 -1.34 -11.20 -3.47
CA THR A 57 -0.59 -11.11 -2.21
C THR A 57 -0.12 -9.66 -1.94
N ASP A 58 0.34 -8.94 -2.97
CA ASP A 58 0.68 -7.51 -2.80
C ASP A 58 -0.57 -6.65 -2.52
N ILE A 59 -1.74 -7.01 -3.06
CA ILE A 59 -3.02 -6.32 -2.77
C ILE A 59 -3.48 -6.59 -1.33
N GLU A 60 -3.34 -7.81 -0.82
CA GLU A 60 -3.61 -8.14 0.59
C GLU A 60 -2.74 -7.26 1.50
N ARG A 61 -1.45 -7.07 1.17
CA ARG A 61 -0.59 -6.17 1.93
C ARG A 61 -1.06 -4.72 1.97
N PHE A 62 -1.78 -4.22 0.97
CA PHE A 62 -2.40 -2.89 1.07
C PHE A 62 -3.44 -2.83 2.20
N GLY A 63 -4.24 -3.88 2.34
CA GLY A 63 -5.22 -4.02 3.40
C GLY A 63 -4.55 -4.07 4.78
N ASP A 64 -3.57 -4.97 4.95
CA ASP A 64 -2.76 -5.10 6.17
C ASP A 64 -2.21 -3.74 6.64
N GLN A 65 -1.50 -3.02 5.75
CA GLN A 65 -0.90 -1.73 6.09
C GLN A 65 -1.97 -0.67 6.42
N ALA A 66 -3.10 -0.68 5.70
CA ALA A 66 -4.21 0.23 5.98
C ALA A 66 -4.87 -0.08 7.33
N SER A 67 -4.98 -1.36 7.70
CA SER A 67 -5.48 -1.83 8.99
C SER A 67 -4.56 -1.39 10.12
N ASP A 68 -3.24 -1.54 9.98
CA ASP A 68 -2.24 -1.08 10.94
C ASP A 68 -2.34 0.44 11.17
N ILE A 69 -2.50 1.24 10.10
CA ILE A 69 -2.74 2.69 10.21
C ILE A 69 -4.05 2.95 10.96
N GLY A 70 -5.11 2.19 10.69
CA GLY A 70 -6.39 2.29 11.36
C GLY A 70 -6.29 2.05 12.87
N ASP A 71 -5.53 1.05 13.28
CA ASP A 71 -5.29 0.72 14.69
C ASP A 71 -4.55 1.86 15.42
N ILE A 72 -3.54 2.47 14.79
CA ILE A 72 -2.86 3.63 15.36
C ILE A 72 -3.83 4.81 15.54
N VAL A 73 -4.66 5.10 14.52
CA VAL A 73 -5.66 6.17 14.60
C VAL A 73 -6.66 5.90 15.72
N TYR A 74 -7.09 4.64 15.90
CA TYR A 74 -7.95 4.24 16.99
C TYR A 74 -7.30 4.52 18.37
N THR A 75 -6.01 4.19 18.50
CA THR A 75 -5.24 4.41 19.74
C THR A 75 -5.10 5.89 20.09
N PHE A 76 -5.05 6.80 19.11
CA PHE A 76 -5.05 8.24 19.34
C PHE A 76 -6.35 8.76 20.00
N GLY A 77 -7.47 8.04 19.86
CA GLY A 77 -8.73 8.35 20.55
C GLY A 77 -9.31 9.72 20.21
N GLY A 78 -9.02 10.28 19.04
CA GLY A 78 -9.45 11.62 18.62
C GLY A 78 -8.63 12.77 19.22
N ALA A 79 -7.53 12.49 19.91
CA ALA A 79 -6.64 13.50 20.49
C ALA A 79 -6.05 14.44 19.39
N PRO A 80 -5.74 15.70 19.74
CA PRO A 80 -5.03 16.58 18.81
C PRO A 80 -3.66 16.03 18.43
N TYR A 81 -3.29 16.18 17.16
CA TYR A 81 -1.93 15.84 16.73
C TYR A 81 -0.94 16.92 17.17
N ILE A 82 0.28 16.47 17.51
CA ILE A 82 1.41 17.35 17.90
C ILE A 82 1.92 18.21 16.74
N ILE A 83 1.57 17.82 15.50
CA ILE A 83 1.96 18.51 14.27
C ILE A 83 0.81 18.53 13.28
N LYS A 84 0.84 19.48 12.35
CA LYS A 84 -0.05 19.47 11.19
C LYS A 84 0.38 18.36 10.22
N LEU A 85 -0.52 17.40 9.94
CA LEU A 85 -0.24 16.21 9.12
C LEU A 85 -0.15 16.51 7.61
N THR A 86 0.52 17.60 7.19
CA THR A 86 0.57 18.01 5.78
C THR A 86 1.20 16.91 4.91
N HIS A 87 2.45 16.57 5.18
CA HIS A 87 3.20 15.60 4.36
C HIS A 87 2.69 14.17 4.52
N ILE A 88 2.25 13.75 5.72
CA ILE A 88 1.60 12.45 5.91
C ILE A 88 0.31 12.34 5.08
N THR A 89 -0.47 13.43 5.00
CA THR A 89 -1.68 13.47 4.15
C THR A 89 -1.33 13.42 2.66
N GLU A 90 -0.24 14.05 2.24
CA GLU A 90 0.29 13.96 0.87
C GLU A 90 0.74 12.53 0.54
N MET A 91 1.49 11.89 1.44
CA MET A 91 1.85 10.46 1.31
C MET A 91 0.60 9.57 1.15
N GLY A 92 -0.43 9.80 1.96
CA GLY A 92 -1.69 9.06 1.85
C GLY A 92 -2.38 9.21 0.49
N LYS A 93 -2.40 10.43 -0.07
CA LYS A 93 -2.94 10.68 -1.42
C LYS A 93 -2.11 10.00 -2.50
N LEU A 94 -0.79 10.06 -2.35
CA LEU A 94 0.16 9.44 -3.28
C LEU A 94 0.01 7.91 -3.24
N ALA A 95 -0.05 7.29 -2.06
CA ALA A 95 -0.29 5.87 -1.89
C ALA A 95 -1.59 5.41 -2.58
N ILE A 96 -2.71 6.13 -2.40
CA ILE A 96 -3.98 5.84 -3.08
C ILE A 96 -3.82 5.91 -4.61
N LYS A 97 -3.09 6.90 -5.12
CA LYS A 97 -2.81 7.03 -6.56
C LYS A 97 -2.00 5.84 -7.06
N MET A 98 -0.90 5.49 -6.39
CA MET A 98 -0.03 4.36 -6.74
C MET A 98 -0.79 3.04 -6.76
N VAL A 99 -1.58 2.75 -5.72
CA VAL A 99 -2.44 1.54 -5.64
C VAL A 99 -3.43 1.51 -6.80
N SER A 100 -4.15 2.61 -7.03
CA SER A 100 -5.15 2.65 -8.11
C SER A 100 -4.53 2.46 -9.49
N GLN A 101 -3.40 3.11 -9.76
CA GLN A 101 -2.71 3.01 -11.04
C GLN A 101 -2.07 1.63 -11.24
N SER A 102 -1.45 1.03 -10.21
CA SER A 102 -0.82 -0.29 -10.31
C SER A 102 -1.85 -1.39 -10.61
N VAL A 103 -2.99 -1.41 -9.91
CA VAL A 103 -4.06 -2.38 -10.17
C VAL A 103 -4.65 -2.18 -11.57
N ASN A 104 -4.89 -0.92 -11.99
CA ASN A 104 -5.40 -0.62 -13.33
C ASN A 104 -4.41 -1.01 -14.43
N SER A 105 -3.10 -0.81 -14.22
CA SER A 105 -2.06 -1.24 -15.18
C SER A 105 -2.11 -2.75 -15.40
N PHE A 106 -2.27 -3.53 -14.32
CA PHE A 106 -2.36 -4.98 -14.40
C PHE A 106 -3.61 -5.46 -15.14
N ILE A 107 -4.77 -4.87 -14.83
CA ILE A 107 -6.05 -5.25 -15.46
C ILE A 107 -6.06 -4.92 -16.96
N ARG A 108 -5.44 -3.79 -17.35
CA ARG A 108 -5.45 -3.29 -18.73
C ARG A 108 -4.24 -3.74 -19.55
N ASN A 109 -3.27 -4.41 -18.97
CA ASN A 109 -1.96 -4.69 -19.57
C ASN A 109 -1.25 -3.40 -20.04
N ASP A 110 -1.30 -2.34 -19.22
CA ASP A 110 -0.79 -1.02 -19.55
C ASP A 110 0.61 -0.82 -18.94
N GLU A 111 1.65 -1.13 -19.72
CA GLU A 111 3.04 -0.98 -19.29
C GLU A 111 3.41 0.49 -19.04
N ALA A 112 2.84 1.43 -19.81
CA ALA A 112 3.14 2.85 -19.62
C ALA A 112 2.59 3.34 -18.26
N LEU A 113 1.40 2.90 -17.89
CA LEU A 113 0.83 3.20 -16.57
C LEU A 113 1.63 2.55 -15.44
N ALA A 114 2.20 1.34 -15.67
CA ALA A 114 3.09 0.68 -14.72
C ALA A 114 4.39 1.49 -14.52
N ASP A 115 4.98 2.03 -15.60
CA ASP A 115 6.16 2.90 -15.51
C ASP A 115 5.87 4.20 -14.76
N GLU A 116 4.67 4.77 -14.92
CA GLU A 116 4.24 5.94 -14.14
C GLU A 116 4.20 5.62 -12.63
N VAL A 117 3.72 4.43 -12.24
CA VAL A 117 3.70 4.02 -10.81
C VAL A 117 5.11 3.96 -10.25
N VAL A 118 6.03 3.34 -10.97
CA VAL A 118 7.44 3.25 -10.53
C VAL A 118 8.06 4.64 -10.38
N ALA A 119 7.76 5.57 -11.29
CA ALA A 119 8.28 6.94 -11.20
C ALA A 119 7.75 7.75 -10.00
N LEU A 120 6.66 7.33 -9.34
CA LEU A 120 6.11 7.99 -8.15
C LEU A 120 6.88 7.63 -6.86
N ASP A 121 7.72 6.61 -6.90
CA ASP A 121 8.51 6.15 -5.75
C ASP A 121 9.43 7.25 -5.19
N ASP A 122 10.16 7.90 -6.05
CA ASP A 122 11.03 9.04 -5.68
C ASP A 122 10.29 10.14 -4.91
N GLU A 123 9.00 10.35 -5.21
CA GLU A 123 8.16 11.33 -4.51
C GLU A 123 7.75 10.79 -3.13
N MET A 124 7.38 9.51 -3.04
CA MET A 124 7.05 8.85 -1.79
C MET A 124 8.23 8.88 -0.81
N ASP A 125 9.41 8.53 -1.28
CA ASP A 125 10.65 8.53 -0.50
C ASP A 125 11.00 9.92 0.03
N LYS A 126 10.89 10.95 -0.81
CA LYS A 126 11.13 12.34 -0.39
C LYS A 126 10.15 12.78 0.69
N LEU A 127 8.87 12.47 0.55
CA LEU A 127 7.85 12.77 1.55
C LEU A 127 8.14 12.04 2.87
N PHE A 128 8.50 10.75 2.80
CA PHE A 128 8.88 9.97 3.97
C PHE A 128 10.06 10.57 4.73
N LEU A 129 11.12 10.95 4.01
CA LEU A 129 12.29 11.61 4.61
C LEU A 129 11.92 12.95 5.26
N THR A 130 11.05 13.73 4.61
CA THR A 130 10.56 15.00 5.15
C THR A 130 9.80 14.79 6.46
N VAL A 131 8.86 13.85 6.50
CA VAL A 131 8.11 13.50 7.73
C VAL A 131 9.06 13.06 8.84
N LYS A 132 10.03 12.22 8.51
CA LYS A 132 11.04 11.75 9.48
C LYS A 132 11.81 12.90 10.10
N GLU A 133 12.26 13.87 9.31
CA GLU A 133 13.01 15.06 9.80
C GLU A 133 12.13 15.96 10.68
N GLU A 134 10.87 16.17 10.29
CA GLU A 134 9.90 16.93 11.09
C GLU A 134 9.68 16.29 12.46
N LEU A 135 9.44 14.99 12.51
CA LEU A 135 9.19 14.25 13.76
C LEU A 135 10.44 14.22 14.66
N ILE A 136 11.63 14.02 14.10
CA ILE A 136 12.90 14.09 14.84
C ILE A 136 13.08 15.49 15.45
N SER A 137 12.76 16.54 14.71
CA SER A 137 12.85 17.93 15.20
C SER A 137 11.89 18.17 16.37
N LEU A 138 10.67 17.65 16.30
CA LEU A 138 9.69 17.76 17.38
C LEU A 138 10.18 17.07 18.68
N ILE A 139 10.73 15.86 18.58
CA ILE A 139 11.28 15.13 19.74
C ILE A 139 12.46 15.89 20.34
N ARG A 140 13.34 16.47 19.51
CA ARG A 140 14.50 17.25 19.99
C ARG A 140 14.08 18.51 20.72
N ASN A 141 13.00 19.15 20.27
CA ASN A 141 12.51 20.39 20.90
C ASN A 141 11.77 20.11 22.20
N ASP A 142 11.00 19.01 22.27
CA ASP A 142 10.27 18.58 23.45
C ASP A 142 10.13 17.06 23.44
N GLY A 143 10.82 16.39 24.35
CA GLY A 143 10.80 14.94 24.50
C GLY A 143 9.42 14.35 24.85
N SER A 144 8.48 15.17 25.35
CA SER A 144 7.09 14.72 25.61
C SER A 144 6.32 14.39 24.33
N ASN A 145 6.80 14.86 23.17
CA ASN A 145 6.24 14.51 21.87
C ASN A 145 6.65 13.12 21.34
N GLY A 146 7.52 12.40 22.09
CA GLY A 146 8.14 11.16 21.64
C GLY A 146 7.14 10.10 21.21
N ASP A 147 6.19 9.77 22.07
CA ASP A 147 5.24 8.67 21.84
C ASP A 147 4.41 8.90 20.56
N GLN A 148 3.79 10.08 20.44
CA GLN A 148 2.98 10.39 19.27
C GLN A 148 3.83 10.55 17.99
N SER A 149 5.08 11.02 18.11
CA SER A 149 6.00 11.08 16.96
C SER A 149 6.35 9.70 16.43
N ILE A 150 6.53 8.72 17.30
CA ILE A 150 6.81 7.34 16.91
C ILE A 150 5.61 6.75 16.17
N GLU A 151 4.41 6.93 16.68
CA GLU A 151 3.19 6.44 16.04
C GLU A 151 2.95 7.11 14.67
N LEU A 152 3.17 8.41 14.55
CA LEU A 152 3.10 9.12 13.27
C LEU A 152 4.18 8.65 12.28
N MET A 153 5.37 8.30 12.78
CA MET A 153 6.43 7.72 11.96
C MET A 153 6.05 6.32 11.44
N MET A 154 5.38 5.51 12.28
CA MET A 154 4.85 4.20 11.86
C MET A 154 3.79 4.36 10.76
N ILE A 155 2.87 5.33 10.89
CA ILE A 155 1.90 5.64 9.81
C ILE A 155 2.62 5.99 8.51
N ALA A 156 3.64 6.86 8.56
CA ALA A 156 4.42 7.23 7.38
C ALA A 156 5.11 5.99 6.77
N LYS A 157 5.66 5.09 7.61
CA LYS A 157 6.29 3.85 7.12
C LYS A 157 5.30 2.88 6.49
N TYR A 158 4.10 2.76 7.02
CA TYR A 158 3.05 1.95 6.41
C TYR A 158 2.60 2.53 5.06
N LEU A 159 2.51 3.85 4.92
CA LEU A 159 2.19 4.50 3.64
C LEU A 159 3.28 4.27 2.59
N GLU A 160 4.55 4.34 2.97
CA GLU A 160 5.68 4.03 2.08
C GLU A 160 5.63 2.56 1.66
N ARG A 161 5.38 1.61 2.57
CA ARG A 161 5.25 0.19 2.23
C ARG A 161 4.08 -0.11 1.29
N ILE A 162 2.98 0.65 1.38
CA ILE A 162 1.91 0.57 0.38
C ILE A 162 2.44 0.97 -1.01
N GLY A 163 3.29 2.00 -1.08
CA GLY A 163 3.99 2.38 -2.31
C GLY A 163 4.86 1.25 -2.85
N ASP A 164 5.70 0.64 -2.01
CA ASP A 164 6.56 -0.50 -2.38
C ASP A 164 5.74 -1.66 -3.00
N HIS A 165 4.62 -2.02 -2.36
CA HIS A 165 3.75 -3.07 -2.88
C HIS A 165 3.06 -2.67 -4.18
N ALA A 166 2.74 -1.37 -4.38
CA ALA A 166 2.19 -0.89 -5.64
C ALA A 166 3.20 -0.99 -6.79
N ILE A 167 4.49 -0.77 -6.51
CA ILE A 167 5.59 -1.00 -7.45
C ILE A 167 5.67 -2.49 -7.81
N ASN A 168 5.60 -3.39 -6.83
CA ASN A 168 5.59 -4.83 -7.10
C ASN A 168 4.45 -5.20 -8.07
N VAL A 169 3.25 -4.67 -7.88
CA VAL A 169 2.11 -4.91 -8.81
C VAL A 169 2.42 -4.38 -10.21
N ALA A 170 3.05 -3.21 -10.34
CA ALA A 170 3.47 -2.64 -11.61
C ALA A 170 4.54 -3.51 -12.29
N GLU A 171 5.51 -4.04 -11.53
CA GLU A 171 6.52 -4.99 -12.03
C GLU A 171 5.87 -6.29 -12.54
N TRP A 172 4.87 -6.82 -11.82
CA TRP A 172 4.11 -8.01 -12.28
C TRP A 172 3.34 -7.72 -13.56
N THR A 173 2.86 -6.50 -13.80
CA THR A 173 2.25 -6.10 -15.07
C THR A 173 3.25 -6.25 -16.21
N LYS A 174 4.45 -5.71 -16.08
CA LYS A 174 5.50 -5.78 -17.10
C LYS A 174 5.98 -7.22 -17.33
N TYR A 175 6.20 -7.98 -16.26
CA TYR A 175 6.58 -9.37 -16.36
C TYR A 175 5.53 -10.22 -17.06
N LYS A 176 4.25 -9.99 -16.80
CA LYS A 176 3.14 -10.70 -17.45
C LYS A 176 3.22 -10.59 -18.97
N GLU A 177 3.51 -9.42 -19.51
CA GLU A 177 3.58 -9.20 -20.95
C GLU A 177 4.94 -9.64 -21.54
N THR A 178 6.04 -9.21 -20.95
CA THR A 178 7.39 -9.42 -21.53
C THR A 178 8.01 -10.78 -21.19
N GLY A 179 7.65 -11.36 -20.04
CA GLY A 179 8.34 -12.52 -19.47
C GLY A 179 9.73 -12.21 -18.89
N ILE A 180 10.10 -10.93 -18.81
CA ILE A 180 11.38 -10.48 -18.28
C ILE A 180 11.13 -9.81 -16.93
N HIS A 181 11.79 -10.31 -15.88
CA HIS A 181 11.73 -9.72 -14.54
C HIS A 181 12.70 -8.53 -14.47
N THR A 182 12.15 -7.32 -14.48
CA THR A 182 12.92 -6.11 -14.17
C THR A 182 12.74 -5.81 -12.68
N LYS A 183 13.86 -5.77 -11.94
CA LYS A 183 13.90 -5.21 -10.58
C LYS A 183 14.40 -3.78 -10.68
N TYR A 184 13.71 -2.84 -10.12
CA TYR A 184 14.17 -1.46 -9.94
C TYR A 184 14.85 -1.27 -8.59
#